data_cde5eb84382739478e64ab7738eada69
#
_entry.id   cde5eb84382739478e64ab7738eada69
#
_cell.length_a   1.000
_cell.length_b   1.000
_cell.length_c   1.000
_cell.angle_alpha   90.00
_cell.angle_beta   90.00
_cell.angle_gamma   90.00
#
_symmetry.space_group_name_H-M   'P 1'
#
loop_
_entity.id
_entity.type
_entity.pdbx_description
1 polymer ?
#
loop_
_entity_poly.entity_id
_entity_poly.type
_entity_poly.pdbx_seq_one_letter_code
_entity_poly.pdbx_strand_id
1 'polypeptide(L)'
;MMMKAAISRTGVPMPLHRSFERELAQLEAMTGRVPDNVGIDRIRRALESENNYLVAKAAGLVANHGLAGLLAQTLAAFDRFFIDPVKTDPQCWAKNALVKALVKLDCRDATVYLRGLRHTQEEPVWGGQSDTAGVLRGTCTQALVACEGLGETALLNILLEPLLDQDKAVRMEAARAIGQVGGVSAALLLKLRVLLRKEEPEVLGACFSALLGIEHGDRPGTISLVADFLDDGEEAAAEAAFSLAETHDPAALAALIERRQLGADTWFGSVLDHAIVLTRLREGMDFLLGVIERDVRQAPSALEAISRVHQSAEVRARVAESVARAKNERVTLAFRQFFPESAPGSPASHKAK
;
A
#
# COMPACT_ATOMS: atom_id res chain seq x y z
N MET A 1 14.80 -21.07 0.86
CA MET A 1 15.63 -22.29 1.06
C MET A 1 16.37 -22.14 2.39
N MET A 2 15.95 -22.84 3.43
CA MET A 2 16.60 -22.76 4.76
C MET A 2 18.06 -23.20 4.60
N MET A 3 18.98 -22.29 4.96
CA MET A 3 20.41 -22.62 5.09
C MET A 3 20.55 -23.77 6.08
N LYS A 4 20.88 -24.99 5.59
CA LYS A 4 21.30 -26.09 6.44
C LYS A 4 22.57 -25.65 7.15
N ALA A 5 22.49 -25.41 8.45
CA ALA A 5 23.64 -25.19 9.30
C ALA A 5 24.61 -26.37 9.16
N ALA A 6 25.84 -26.11 8.74
CA ALA A 6 26.91 -27.07 8.80
C ALA A 6 27.25 -27.30 10.28
N ILE A 7 26.70 -28.37 10.85
CA ILE A 7 27.02 -28.79 12.22
C ILE A 7 28.32 -29.58 12.16
N SER A 8 29.35 -29.09 12.83
CA SER A 8 30.56 -29.87 13.12
C SER A 8 30.18 -31.12 13.91
N ARG A 9 30.88 -32.23 13.71
CA ARG A 9 30.68 -33.51 14.43
C ARG A 9 30.74 -33.40 15.97
N THR A 10 31.10 -32.23 16.52
CA THR A 10 31.20 -31.95 17.95
C THR A 10 30.06 -31.08 18.49
N GLY A 11 29.08 -30.70 17.67
CA GLY A 11 27.90 -29.89 18.10
C GLY A 11 28.23 -28.45 18.54
N VAL A 12 29.46 -27.99 18.36
CA VAL A 12 29.87 -26.61 18.70
C VAL A 12 29.73 -25.74 17.44
N PRO A 13 28.96 -24.64 17.45
CA PRO A 13 28.85 -23.72 16.31
C PRO A 13 30.23 -23.18 15.93
N MET A 14 30.51 -23.07 14.64
CA MET A 14 31.77 -22.50 14.15
C MET A 14 31.93 -21.04 14.61
N PRO A 15 33.18 -20.56 14.83
CA PRO A 15 33.47 -19.23 15.37
C PRO A 15 32.77 -18.07 14.65
N LEU A 16 32.64 -18.14 13.29
CA LEU A 16 31.95 -17.16 12.45
C LEU A 16 30.45 -17.07 12.74
N HIS A 17 29.80 -18.17 13.08
CA HIS A 17 28.38 -18.20 13.42
C HIS A 17 28.10 -17.50 14.75
N ARG A 18 28.97 -17.65 15.74
CA ARG A 18 28.86 -16.98 17.07
C ARG A 18 29.08 -15.47 16.97
N SER A 19 29.98 -15.01 16.08
CA SER A 19 30.16 -13.56 15.84
C SER A 19 28.91 -12.93 15.23
N PHE A 20 28.36 -13.54 14.18
CA PHE A 20 27.15 -13.08 13.52
C PHE A 20 25.95 -13.00 14.49
N GLU A 21 25.68 -14.07 15.25
CA GLU A 21 24.57 -14.11 16.20
C GLU A 21 24.69 -13.02 17.27
N ARG A 22 25.91 -12.78 17.74
CA ARG A 22 26.21 -11.74 18.75
C ARG A 22 25.96 -10.34 18.16
N GLU A 23 26.43 -10.06 16.96
CA GLU A 23 26.24 -8.78 16.30
C GLU A 23 24.76 -8.53 16.02
N LEU A 24 24.05 -9.55 15.52
CA LEU A 24 22.62 -9.50 15.29
C LEU A 24 21.84 -9.19 16.57
N ALA A 25 22.11 -9.92 17.66
CA ALA A 25 21.45 -9.69 18.94
C ALA A 25 21.70 -8.27 19.48
N GLN A 26 22.90 -7.72 19.23
CA GLN A 26 23.23 -6.35 19.63
C GLN A 26 22.45 -5.31 18.82
N LEU A 27 22.21 -5.53 17.52
CA LEU A 27 21.37 -4.67 16.69
C LEU A 27 19.89 -4.78 17.08
N GLU A 28 19.40 -5.99 17.32
CA GLU A 28 18.02 -6.24 17.73
C GLU A 28 17.67 -5.57 19.07
N ALA A 29 18.59 -5.57 20.02
CA ALA A 29 18.42 -4.90 21.30
C ALA A 29 18.23 -3.37 21.19
N MET A 30 18.52 -2.77 20.03
CA MET A 30 18.36 -1.33 19.77
C MET A 30 17.04 -0.98 19.05
N THR A 31 16.22 -1.96 18.65
CA THR A 31 15.01 -1.73 17.82
C THR A 31 13.97 -0.81 18.49
N GLY A 32 13.83 -0.85 19.79
CA GLY A 32 12.84 -0.02 20.54
C GLY A 32 13.44 1.14 21.33
N ARG A 33 14.72 1.48 21.12
CA ARG A 33 15.47 2.39 21.97
C ARG A 33 16.38 3.28 21.14
N VAL A 34 16.35 4.59 21.36
CA VAL A 34 17.27 5.51 20.68
C VAL A 34 18.71 5.10 21.01
N PRO A 35 19.54 4.83 20.00
CA PRO A 35 20.93 4.40 20.23
C PRO A 35 21.77 5.53 20.84
N ASP A 36 22.60 5.19 21.80
CA ASP A 36 23.69 6.05 22.29
C ASP A 36 24.87 6.07 21.29
N ASN A 37 25.91 6.83 21.57
CA ASN A 37 27.07 6.93 20.68
C ASN A 37 27.71 5.56 20.39
N VAL A 38 27.74 4.66 21.37
CA VAL A 38 28.26 3.29 21.21
C VAL A 38 27.36 2.48 20.28
N GLY A 39 26.06 2.63 20.42
CA GLY A 39 25.06 2.04 19.52
C GLY A 39 25.20 2.55 18.08
N ILE A 40 25.37 3.86 17.90
CA ILE A 40 25.58 4.48 16.58
C ILE A 40 26.85 3.92 15.92
N ASP A 41 27.95 3.78 16.67
CA ASP A 41 29.20 3.19 16.15
C ASP A 41 29.06 1.71 15.78
N ARG A 42 28.19 0.97 16.47
CA ARG A 42 27.86 -0.42 16.09
C ARG A 42 27.05 -0.46 14.81
N ILE A 43 26.03 0.40 14.66
CA ILE A 43 25.25 0.51 13.44
C ILE A 43 26.15 0.88 12.27
N ARG A 44 27.08 1.83 12.44
CA ARG A 44 28.06 2.22 11.41
C ARG A 44 28.89 1.03 10.95
N ARG A 45 29.47 0.26 11.87
CA ARG A 45 30.26 -0.97 11.56
C ARG A 45 29.40 -2.04 10.89
N ALA A 46 28.15 -2.19 11.31
CA ALA A 46 27.24 -3.14 10.67
C ALA A 46 26.89 -2.74 9.23
N LEU A 47 26.76 -1.44 8.92
CA LEU A 47 26.60 -0.95 7.53
C LEU A 47 27.82 -1.27 6.65
N GLU A 48 29.01 -1.39 7.22
CA GLU A 48 30.25 -1.76 6.51
C GLU A 48 30.42 -3.27 6.32
N SER A 49 29.56 -4.09 6.94
CA SER A 49 29.60 -5.55 6.85
C SER A 49 29.36 -6.04 5.41
N GLU A 50 30.00 -7.16 5.05
CA GLU A 50 29.70 -7.90 3.81
C GLU A 50 28.41 -8.74 3.91
N ASN A 51 27.90 -8.93 5.13
CA ASN A 51 26.68 -9.71 5.35
C ASN A 51 25.43 -8.85 5.12
N ASN A 52 24.69 -9.16 4.05
CA ASN A 52 23.50 -8.40 3.64
C ASN A 52 22.41 -8.33 4.72
N TYR A 53 22.27 -9.38 5.54
CA TYR A 53 21.27 -9.40 6.60
C TYR A 53 21.62 -8.44 7.76
N LEU A 54 22.89 -8.37 8.17
CA LEU A 54 23.36 -7.41 9.17
C LEU A 54 23.19 -5.97 8.66
N VAL A 55 23.54 -5.74 7.39
CA VAL A 55 23.36 -4.43 6.76
C VAL A 55 21.88 -4.05 6.69
N ALA A 56 21.00 -4.99 6.31
CA ALA A 56 19.57 -4.74 6.28
C ALA A 56 19.02 -4.36 7.68
N LYS A 57 19.47 -5.03 8.75
CA LYS A 57 19.10 -4.69 10.13
C LYS A 57 19.63 -3.32 10.55
N ALA A 58 20.88 -3.01 10.22
CA ALA A 58 21.48 -1.70 10.49
C ALA A 58 20.73 -0.58 9.74
N ALA A 59 20.43 -0.77 8.46
CA ALA A 59 19.64 0.18 7.66
C ALA A 59 18.24 0.40 8.25
N GLY A 60 17.58 -0.66 8.76
CA GLY A 60 16.32 -0.55 9.47
C GLY A 60 16.42 0.34 10.73
N LEU A 61 17.50 0.22 11.50
CA LEU A 61 17.74 1.09 12.65
C LEU A 61 18.02 2.54 12.24
N VAL A 62 18.79 2.75 11.17
CA VAL A 62 19.01 4.08 10.59
C VAL A 62 17.69 4.75 10.21
N ALA A 63 16.79 4.02 9.53
CA ALA A 63 15.49 4.52 9.15
C ALA A 63 14.59 4.82 10.34
N ASN A 64 14.50 3.88 11.30
CA ASN A 64 13.60 3.98 12.45
C ASN A 64 13.97 5.13 13.40
N HIS A 65 15.27 5.42 13.55
CA HIS A 65 15.77 6.45 14.46
C HIS A 65 16.20 7.74 13.74
N GLY A 66 16.04 7.83 12.40
CA GLY A 66 16.40 9.03 11.64
C GLY A 66 17.86 9.42 11.76
N LEU A 67 18.81 8.46 11.74
CA LEU A 67 20.23 8.70 11.99
C LEU A 67 20.93 9.39 10.81
N ALA A 68 20.60 10.67 10.57
CA ALA A 68 21.12 11.46 9.43
C ALA A 68 22.65 11.49 9.35
N GLY A 69 23.37 11.40 10.49
CA GLY A 69 24.84 11.33 10.53
C GLY A 69 25.43 10.06 9.89
N LEU A 70 24.58 9.06 9.52
CA LEU A 70 24.99 7.83 8.81
C LEU A 70 24.61 7.83 7.33
N LEU A 71 24.16 8.95 6.76
CA LEU A 71 23.77 9.03 5.35
C LEU A 71 24.90 8.56 4.41
N ALA A 72 26.12 9.06 4.60
CA ALA A 72 27.26 8.68 3.76
C ALA A 72 27.58 7.16 3.82
N GLN A 73 27.50 6.56 5.00
CA GLN A 73 27.73 5.14 5.17
C GLN A 73 26.58 4.31 4.54
N THR A 74 25.36 4.80 4.64
CA THR A 74 24.18 4.16 4.03
C THR A 74 24.28 4.18 2.51
N LEU A 75 24.71 5.29 1.90
CA LEU A 75 24.99 5.42 0.46
C LEU A 75 26.10 4.45 0.03
N ALA A 76 27.24 4.45 0.73
CA ALA A 76 28.36 3.56 0.41
C ALA A 76 27.97 2.08 0.50
N ALA A 77 27.15 1.71 1.50
CA ALA A 77 26.60 0.36 1.61
C ALA A 77 25.67 0.03 0.46
N PHE A 78 24.78 0.96 0.07
CA PHE A 78 23.87 0.77 -1.07
C PHE A 78 24.64 0.50 -2.35
N ASP A 79 25.65 1.32 -2.67
CA ASP A 79 26.47 1.17 -3.85
C ASP A 79 27.22 -0.16 -3.92
N ARG A 80 27.71 -0.64 -2.79
CA ARG A 80 28.48 -1.89 -2.70
C ARG A 80 27.66 -3.12 -3.11
N PHE A 81 26.39 -3.19 -2.78
CA PHE A 81 25.53 -4.34 -3.08
C PHE A 81 25.07 -4.45 -4.54
N PHE A 82 25.48 -3.52 -5.40
CA PHE A 82 25.34 -3.67 -6.85
C PHE A 82 26.54 -4.41 -7.51
N ILE A 83 27.57 -4.73 -6.72
CA ILE A 83 28.73 -5.51 -7.19
C ILE A 83 28.44 -6.99 -6.89
N ASP A 84 28.37 -7.82 -7.92
CA ASP A 84 28.03 -9.27 -7.83
C ASP A 84 26.74 -9.51 -7.01
N PRO A 85 25.61 -8.85 -7.39
CA PRO A 85 24.46 -8.63 -6.50
C PRO A 85 23.76 -9.93 -6.08
N VAL A 86 23.69 -10.94 -6.95
CA VAL A 86 23.09 -12.25 -6.61
C VAL A 86 23.85 -12.96 -5.49
N LYS A 87 25.17 -12.78 -5.43
CA LYS A 87 26.01 -13.42 -4.42
C LYS A 87 26.11 -12.59 -3.12
N THR A 88 26.24 -11.27 -3.26
CA THR A 88 26.45 -10.38 -2.12
C THR A 88 25.16 -10.02 -1.41
N ASP A 89 24.04 -9.95 -2.15
CA ASP A 89 22.74 -9.56 -1.61
C ASP A 89 21.59 -10.38 -2.23
N PRO A 90 21.52 -11.69 -1.98
CA PRO A 90 20.39 -12.51 -2.42
C PRO A 90 19.06 -11.89 -1.99
N GLN A 91 18.06 -11.91 -2.88
CA GLN A 91 16.73 -11.37 -2.69
C GLN A 91 16.67 -9.85 -2.42
N CYS A 92 17.75 -9.13 -2.75
CA CYS A 92 17.84 -7.68 -2.54
C CYS A 92 17.57 -7.22 -1.10
N TRP A 93 17.83 -8.05 -0.08
CA TRP A 93 17.49 -7.71 1.31
C TRP A 93 18.17 -6.44 1.81
N ALA A 94 19.48 -6.32 1.59
CA ALA A 94 20.22 -5.13 1.98
C ALA A 94 19.80 -3.92 1.13
N LYS A 95 19.73 -4.06 -0.20
CA LYS A 95 19.31 -2.97 -1.09
C LYS A 95 17.92 -2.44 -0.74
N ASN A 96 16.96 -3.32 -0.45
CA ASN A 96 15.60 -2.93 -0.05
C ASN A 96 15.56 -2.17 1.28
N ALA A 97 16.37 -2.59 2.27
CA ALA A 97 16.43 -1.90 3.55
C ALA A 97 17.17 -0.56 3.45
N LEU A 98 18.26 -0.53 2.70
CA LEU A 98 19.09 0.66 2.49
C LEU A 98 18.32 1.76 1.74
N VAL A 99 17.61 1.41 0.64
CA VAL A 99 16.83 2.42 -0.08
C VAL A 99 15.72 3.02 0.79
N LYS A 100 15.06 2.20 1.62
CA LYS A 100 14.07 2.70 2.60
C LYS A 100 14.71 3.64 3.62
N ALA A 101 15.93 3.33 4.08
CA ALA A 101 16.67 4.21 4.97
C ALA A 101 17.04 5.53 4.28
N LEU A 102 17.51 5.50 3.04
CA LEU A 102 17.83 6.69 2.26
C LEU A 102 16.60 7.60 2.07
N VAL A 103 15.44 7.03 1.76
CA VAL A 103 14.17 7.78 1.70
C VAL A 103 13.83 8.43 3.06
N LYS A 104 13.98 7.69 4.16
CA LYS A 104 13.72 8.22 5.51
C LYS A 104 14.72 9.28 5.95
N LEU A 105 15.93 9.27 5.41
CA LEU A 105 16.96 10.29 5.64
C LEU A 105 16.83 11.50 4.68
N ASP A 106 15.74 11.57 3.90
CA ASP A 106 15.49 12.64 2.92
C ASP A 106 16.63 12.78 1.89
N CYS A 107 17.20 11.65 1.45
CA CYS A 107 18.17 11.67 0.35
C CYS A 107 17.45 12.06 -0.94
N ARG A 108 17.87 13.17 -1.58
CA ARG A 108 17.21 13.73 -2.77
C ARG A 108 18.05 13.61 -4.03
N ASP A 109 19.11 12.80 -3.99
CA ASP A 109 19.95 12.54 -5.16
C ASP A 109 19.27 11.53 -6.08
N ALA A 110 18.77 12.01 -7.22
CA ALA A 110 18.12 11.19 -8.22
C ALA A 110 19.02 10.07 -8.77
N THR A 111 20.34 10.24 -8.79
CA THR A 111 21.26 9.23 -9.34
C THR A 111 21.23 7.93 -8.54
N VAL A 112 21.05 8.03 -7.24
CA VAL A 112 20.91 6.90 -6.33
C VAL A 112 19.68 6.06 -6.69
N TYR A 113 18.53 6.70 -6.85
CA TYR A 113 17.26 6.03 -7.13
C TYR A 113 17.16 5.54 -8.58
N LEU A 114 17.74 6.27 -9.54
CA LEU A 114 17.85 5.82 -10.93
C LEU A 114 18.65 4.52 -11.05
N ARG A 115 19.69 4.34 -10.23
CA ARG A 115 20.46 3.10 -10.19
C ARG A 115 19.59 1.93 -9.70
N GLY A 116 18.81 2.12 -8.62
CA GLY A 116 17.93 1.09 -8.09
C GLY A 116 16.74 0.81 -9.01
N LEU A 117 16.18 1.84 -9.65
CA LEU A 117 15.09 1.72 -10.63
C LEU A 117 15.45 0.81 -11.81
N ARG A 118 16.69 0.89 -12.30
CA ARG A 118 17.17 0.12 -13.47
C ARG A 118 17.78 -1.23 -13.11
N HIS A 119 17.73 -1.61 -11.84
CA HIS A 119 18.30 -2.87 -11.38
C HIS A 119 17.33 -4.03 -11.58
N THR A 120 17.82 -5.09 -12.25
CA THR A 120 17.18 -6.41 -12.33
C THR A 120 18.10 -7.42 -11.65
N GLN A 121 17.53 -8.39 -10.95
CA GLN A 121 18.29 -9.41 -10.23
C GLN A 121 17.63 -10.75 -10.39
N GLU A 122 18.02 -11.45 -11.48
CA GLU A 122 17.53 -12.80 -11.76
C GLU A 122 18.19 -13.81 -10.82
N GLU A 123 17.38 -14.45 -9.98
CA GLU A 123 17.82 -15.45 -9.03
C GLU A 123 17.19 -16.81 -9.33
N PRO A 124 17.94 -17.91 -9.13
CA PRO A 124 17.40 -19.24 -9.32
C PRO A 124 16.32 -19.54 -8.29
N VAL A 125 15.15 -19.98 -8.79
CA VAL A 125 14.03 -20.48 -8.00
C VAL A 125 13.66 -21.88 -8.46
N TRP A 126 12.81 -22.56 -7.68
CA TRP A 126 12.33 -23.87 -8.12
C TRP A 126 11.52 -23.73 -9.43
N GLY A 127 12.03 -24.33 -10.50
CA GLY A 127 11.38 -24.28 -11.81
C GLY A 127 11.87 -23.18 -12.76
N GLY A 128 12.86 -22.34 -12.38
CA GLY A 128 13.35 -21.28 -13.28
C GLY A 128 14.18 -20.20 -12.61
N GLN A 129 14.00 -19.00 -13.07
CA GLN A 129 14.57 -17.78 -12.49
C GLN A 129 13.45 -16.80 -12.16
N SER A 130 13.69 -15.95 -11.18
CA SER A 130 12.76 -14.88 -10.76
C SER A 130 13.55 -13.61 -10.48
N ASP A 131 13.07 -12.49 -10.99
CA ASP A 131 13.61 -11.18 -10.64
C ASP A 131 13.20 -10.80 -9.21
N THR A 132 14.18 -10.61 -8.35
CA THR A 132 13.98 -10.29 -6.93
C THR A 132 14.08 -8.79 -6.64
N ALA A 133 14.33 -7.95 -7.66
CA ALA A 133 14.54 -6.52 -7.50
C ALA A 133 13.24 -5.67 -7.60
N GLY A 134 12.07 -6.25 -7.79
CA GLY A 134 10.81 -5.52 -7.95
C GLY A 134 10.55 -4.53 -6.81
N VAL A 135 10.70 -4.95 -5.55
CA VAL A 135 10.52 -4.07 -4.38
C VAL A 135 11.50 -2.89 -4.38
N LEU A 136 12.74 -3.12 -4.79
CA LEU A 136 13.75 -2.06 -4.93
C LEU A 136 13.32 -1.05 -5.99
N ARG A 137 12.95 -1.52 -7.19
CA ARG A 137 12.49 -0.66 -8.28
C ARG A 137 11.28 0.18 -7.89
N GLY A 138 10.27 -0.45 -7.27
CA GLY A 138 9.06 0.25 -6.81
C GLY A 138 9.37 1.34 -5.77
N THR A 139 10.24 1.05 -4.79
CA THR A 139 10.65 2.04 -3.78
C THR A 139 11.42 3.19 -4.43
N CYS A 140 12.33 2.91 -5.36
CA CYS A 140 13.08 3.93 -6.10
C CYS A 140 12.17 4.78 -6.98
N THR A 141 11.16 4.19 -7.61
CA THR A 141 10.16 4.89 -8.42
C THR A 141 9.45 5.97 -7.59
N GLN A 142 8.99 5.64 -6.41
CA GLN A 142 8.35 6.61 -5.50
C GLN A 142 9.33 7.68 -5.00
N ALA A 143 10.56 7.30 -4.67
CA ALA A 143 11.56 8.22 -4.15
C ALA A 143 11.95 9.31 -5.16
N LEU A 144 11.93 9.02 -6.46
CA LEU A 144 12.27 9.96 -7.53
C LEU A 144 11.36 11.20 -7.55
N VAL A 145 10.12 11.09 -7.10
CA VAL A 145 9.18 12.23 -7.03
C VAL A 145 9.67 13.33 -6.10
N ALA A 146 10.40 12.97 -5.04
CA ALA A 146 10.94 13.93 -4.07
C ALA A 146 12.34 14.45 -4.44
N CYS A 147 12.95 13.95 -5.53
CA CYS A 147 14.29 14.34 -5.93
C CYS A 147 14.34 15.76 -6.52
N GLU A 148 15.43 16.44 -6.26
CA GLU A 148 15.68 17.78 -6.80
C GLU A 148 16.27 17.71 -8.22
N GLY A 149 16.09 18.79 -8.99
CA GLY A 149 16.70 18.94 -10.32
C GLY A 149 15.99 18.19 -11.46
N LEU A 150 14.90 17.44 -11.17
CA LEU A 150 14.08 16.81 -12.20
C LEU A 150 12.85 17.68 -12.47
N GLY A 151 12.75 18.26 -13.67
CA GLY A 151 11.52 18.91 -14.10
C GLY A 151 10.42 17.88 -14.42
N GLU A 152 9.14 18.32 -14.40
CA GLU A 152 7.94 17.48 -14.64
C GLU A 152 8.11 16.52 -15.83
N THR A 153 8.46 17.07 -17.01
CA THR A 153 8.60 16.27 -18.25
C THR A 153 9.72 15.23 -18.13
N ALA A 154 10.86 15.59 -17.52
CA ALA A 154 11.96 14.65 -17.34
C ALA A 154 11.58 13.52 -16.39
N LEU A 155 10.91 13.84 -15.30
CA LEU A 155 10.44 12.86 -14.32
C LEU A 155 9.38 11.92 -14.94
N LEU A 156 8.40 12.47 -15.66
CA LEU A 156 7.39 11.65 -16.35
C LEU A 156 8.03 10.71 -17.38
N ASN A 157 9.04 11.18 -18.13
CA ASN A 157 9.78 10.31 -19.05
C ASN A 157 10.50 9.16 -18.34
N ILE A 158 11.07 9.40 -17.16
CA ILE A 158 11.69 8.35 -16.33
C ILE A 158 10.61 7.35 -15.84
N LEU A 159 9.46 7.85 -15.42
CA LEU A 159 8.37 7.03 -14.86
C LEU A 159 7.63 6.18 -15.90
N LEU A 160 7.83 6.41 -17.20
CA LEU A 160 7.31 5.53 -18.25
C LEU A 160 7.91 4.11 -18.17
N GLU A 161 9.19 3.99 -17.85
CA GLU A 161 9.88 2.70 -17.77
C GLU A 161 9.25 1.79 -16.69
N PRO A 162 9.12 2.22 -15.42
CA PRO A 162 8.46 1.43 -14.38
C PRO A 162 6.95 1.27 -14.59
N LEU A 163 6.27 2.15 -15.33
CA LEU A 163 4.87 1.97 -15.68
C LEU A 163 4.65 0.77 -16.63
N LEU A 164 5.70 0.30 -17.30
CA LEU A 164 5.72 -0.84 -18.21
C LEU A 164 6.46 -2.06 -17.63
N ASP A 165 6.84 -2.02 -16.35
CA ASP A 165 7.57 -3.10 -15.70
C ASP A 165 6.79 -4.43 -15.73
N GLN A 166 7.51 -5.55 -15.76
CA GLN A 166 6.89 -6.88 -15.69
C GLN A 166 6.26 -7.15 -14.32
N ASP A 167 6.84 -6.59 -13.25
CA ASP A 167 6.30 -6.69 -11.89
C ASP A 167 5.13 -5.70 -11.70
N LYS A 168 3.93 -6.25 -11.42
CA LYS A 168 2.73 -5.44 -11.19
C LYS A 168 2.88 -4.43 -10.03
N ALA A 169 3.63 -4.80 -8.99
CA ALA A 169 3.85 -3.90 -7.87
C ALA A 169 4.66 -2.65 -8.29
N VAL A 170 5.62 -2.82 -9.19
CA VAL A 170 6.37 -1.69 -9.76
C VAL A 170 5.47 -0.80 -10.62
N ARG A 171 4.58 -1.39 -11.45
CA ARG A 171 3.60 -0.62 -12.22
C ARG A 171 2.64 0.17 -11.34
N MET A 172 2.18 -0.42 -10.23
CA MET A 172 1.34 0.28 -9.24
C MET A 172 2.08 1.49 -8.62
N GLU A 173 3.34 1.30 -8.22
CA GLU A 173 4.15 2.40 -7.67
C GLU A 173 4.41 3.48 -8.73
N ALA A 174 4.60 3.11 -10.00
CA ALA A 174 4.74 4.08 -11.10
C ALA A 174 3.46 4.89 -11.32
N ALA A 175 2.29 4.25 -11.31
CA ALA A 175 1.01 4.95 -11.42
C ALA A 175 0.82 5.96 -10.27
N ARG A 176 1.14 5.57 -9.03
CA ARG A 176 1.09 6.47 -7.87
C ARG A 176 2.08 7.63 -8.00
N ALA A 177 3.31 7.36 -8.44
CA ALA A 177 4.34 8.37 -8.65
C ALA A 177 3.91 9.39 -9.73
N ILE A 178 3.37 8.91 -10.87
CA ILE A 178 2.82 9.76 -11.93
C ILE A 178 1.67 10.62 -11.39
N GLY A 179 0.77 10.05 -10.59
CA GLY A 179 -0.30 10.80 -9.92
C GLY A 179 0.22 11.91 -9.00
N GLN A 180 1.33 11.68 -8.27
CA GLN A 180 1.97 12.68 -7.43
C GLN A 180 2.65 13.81 -8.23
N VAL A 181 3.19 13.49 -9.40
CA VAL A 181 3.69 14.53 -10.33
C VAL A 181 2.54 15.45 -10.74
N GLY A 182 1.39 14.88 -11.04
CA GLY A 182 0.18 15.62 -11.37
C GLY A 182 0.21 16.29 -12.74
N GLY A 183 -0.75 17.19 -12.95
CA GLY A 183 -0.85 17.94 -14.19
C GLY A 183 -1.47 17.17 -15.37
N VAL A 184 -1.60 17.85 -16.50
CA VAL A 184 -2.27 17.32 -17.70
C VAL A 184 -1.50 16.16 -18.31
N SER A 185 -0.17 16.24 -18.35
CA SER A 185 0.69 15.20 -18.94
C SER A 185 0.58 13.89 -18.16
N ALA A 186 0.61 13.94 -16.83
CA ALA A 186 0.44 12.79 -15.97
C ALA A 186 -0.95 12.16 -16.15
N ALA A 187 -2.01 12.99 -16.19
CA ALA A 187 -3.36 12.52 -16.42
C ALA A 187 -3.52 11.81 -17.77
N LEU A 188 -2.89 12.31 -18.84
CA LEU A 188 -2.93 11.67 -20.15
C LEU A 188 -2.24 10.31 -20.16
N LEU A 189 -1.09 10.17 -19.49
CA LEU A 189 -0.37 8.90 -19.38
C LEU A 189 -1.21 7.85 -18.64
N LEU A 190 -1.80 8.22 -17.50
CA LEU A 190 -2.66 7.33 -16.72
C LEU A 190 -3.95 6.99 -17.48
N LYS A 191 -4.60 7.97 -18.14
CA LYS A 191 -5.78 7.72 -19.00
C LYS A 191 -5.45 6.72 -20.10
N LEU A 192 -4.31 6.89 -20.78
CA LEU A 192 -3.88 5.94 -21.81
C LEU A 192 -3.75 4.52 -21.23
N ARG A 193 -3.14 4.39 -20.05
CA ARG A 193 -2.95 3.08 -19.41
C ARG A 193 -4.30 2.42 -19.07
N VAL A 194 -5.23 3.17 -18.51
CA VAL A 194 -6.58 2.72 -18.19
C VAL A 194 -7.35 2.30 -19.44
N LEU A 195 -7.32 3.11 -20.49
CA LEU A 195 -8.07 2.85 -21.74
C LEU A 195 -7.58 1.63 -22.51
N LEU A 196 -6.35 1.19 -22.30
CA LEU A 196 -5.84 -0.05 -22.90
C LEU A 196 -6.56 -1.31 -22.37
N ARG A 197 -7.18 -1.27 -21.20
CA ARG A 197 -7.92 -2.38 -20.55
C ARG A 197 -7.15 -3.71 -20.54
N LYS A 198 -5.83 -3.67 -20.30
CA LYS A 198 -4.92 -4.84 -20.34
C LYS A 198 -4.15 -5.04 -19.05
N GLU A 199 -4.53 -4.32 -18.01
CA GLU A 199 -3.89 -4.38 -16.71
C GLU A 199 -4.60 -5.33 -15.75
N GLU A 200 -3.84 -5.79 -14.77
CA GLU A 200 -4.41 -6.45 -13.61
C GLU A 200 -5.24 -5.46 -12.79
N PRO A 201 -6.30 -5.92 -12.12
CA PRO A 201 -7.21 -5.06 -11.37
C PRO A 201 -6.52 -4.12 -10.39
N GLU A 202 -5.51 -4.59 -9.65
CA GLU A 202 -4.81 -3.77 -8.65
C GLU A 202 -4.00 -2.63 -9.32
N VAL A 203 -3.48 -2.84 -10.53
CA VAL A 203 -2.79 -1.79 -11.30
C VAL A 203 -3.81 -0.77 -11.83
N LEU A 204 -4.99 -1.22 -12.29
CA LEU A 204 -6.10 -0.33 -12.64
C LEU A 204 -6.52 0.51 -11.44
N GLY A 205 -6.68 -0.09 -10.26
CA GLY A 205 -7.00 0.61 -9.01
C GLY A 205 -5.99 1.71 -8.68
N ALA A 206 -4.69 1.41 -8.80
CA ALA A 206 -3.64 2.41 -8.63
C ALA A 206 -3.73 3.56 -9.65
N CYS A 207 -4.06 3.24 -10.92
CA CYS A 207 -4.27 4.26 -11.95
C CYS A 207 -5.55 5.09 -11.70
N PHE A 208 -6.64 4.47 -11.27
CA PHE A 208 -7.89 5.17 -10.95
C PHE A 208 -7.68 6.16 -9.80
N SER A 209 -7.13 5.69 -8.67
CA SER A 209 -6.84 6.54 -7.51
C SER A 209 -5.90 7.69 -7.87
N ALA A 210 -4.85 7.41 -8.67
CA ALA A 210 -3.92 8.43 -9.13
C ALA A 210 -4.60 9.48 -10.03
N LEU A 211 -5.42 9.06 -11.00
CA LEU A 211 -6.16 9.95 -11.89
C LEU A 211 -7.15 10.83 -11.13
N LEU A 212 -7.92 10.22 -10.23
CA LEU A 212 -8.94 10.91 -9.42
C LEU A 212 -8.30 11.87 -8.41
N GLY A 213 -7.02 11.64 -8.03
CA GLY A 213 -6.26 12.51 -7.14
C GLY A 213 -5.63 13.73 -7.82
N ILE A 214 -5.57 13.79 -9.15
CA ILE A 214 -5.00 14.94 -9.87
C ILE A 214 -5.97 16.13 -9.81
N GLU A 215 -5.58 17.20 -9.12
CA GLU A 215 -6.44 18.37 -8.85
C GLU A 215 -6.76 19.20 -10.11
N HIS A 216 -5.84 19.25 -11.08
CA HIS A 216 -5.94 20.08 -12.27
C HIS A 216 -6.34 19.25 -13.49
N GLY A 217 -7.64 18.98 -13.64
CA GLY A 217 -8.11 18.18 -14.76
C GLY A 217 -9.64 18.24 -14.95
N ASP A 218 -10.10 17.52 -15.97
CA ASP A 218 -11.51 17.25 -16.20
C ASP A 218 -12.00 16.22 -15.16
N ARG A 219 -12.32 16.68 -13.95
CA ARG A 219 -12.79 15.80 -12.86
C ARG A 219 -14.09 15.06 -13.22
N PRO A 220 -15.12 15.72 -13.79
CA PRO A 220 -16.31 15.01 -14.20
C PRO A 220 -16.04 13.92 -15.24
N GLY A 221 -15.24 14.20 -16.26
CA GLY A 221 -14.84 13.22 -17.27
C GLY A 221 -13.97 12.10 -16.70
N THR A 222 -13.15 12.37 -15.68
CA THR A 222 -12.36 11.34 -14.99
C THR A 222 -13.26 10.44 -14.14
N ILE A 223 -14.22 10.99 -13.40
CA ILE A 223 -15.22 10.21 -12.65
C ILE A 223 -16.02 9.32 -13.61
N SER A 224 -16.50 9.87 -14.74
CA SER A 224 -17.22 9.08 -15.75
C SER A 224 -16.37 7.94 -16.31
N LEU A 225 -15.10 8.21 -16.66
CA LEU A 225 -14.17 7.19 -17.14
C LEU A 225 -13.98 6.05 -16.14
N VAL A 226 -13.82 6.34 -14.87
CA VAL A 226 -13.65 5.30 -13.84
C VAL A 226 -14.98 4.59 -13.59
N ALA A 227 -16.11 5.30 -13.63
CA ALA A 227 -17.43 4.71 -13.47
C ALA A 227 -17.76 3.69 -14.58
N ASP A 228 -17.27 3.87 -15.81
CA ASP A 228 -17.42 2.89 -16.90
C ASP A 228 -16.84 1.50 -16.55
N PHE A 229 -15.90 1.43 -15.60
CA PHE A 229 -15.34 0.16 -15.12
C PHE A 229 -16.21 -0.54 -14.07
N LEU A 230 -17.26 0.09 -13.56
CA LEU A 230 -18.22 -0.57 -12.67
C LEU A 230 -18.99 -1.70 -13.35
N ASP A 231 -18.98 -1.75 -14.69
CA ASP A 231 -19.59 -2.79 -15.51
C ASP A 231 -18.60 -3.81 -16.06
N ASP A 232 -17.32 -3.69 -15.73
CA ASP A 232 -16.25 -4.64 -16.12
C ASP A 232 -16.24 -5.91 -15.24
N GLY A 233 -15.20 -6.74 -15.38
CA GLY A 233 -15.02 -7.93 -14.54
C GLY A 233 -14.96 -7.58 -13.04
N GLU A 234 -15.42 -8.49 -12.20
CA GLU A 234 -15.67 -8.31 -10.76
C GLU A 234 -14.57 -7.54 -10.01
N GLU A 235 -13.31 -7.93 -10.20
CA GLU A 235 -12.17 -7.33 -9.48
C GLU A 235 -11.89 -5.89 -9.94
N ALA A 236 -11.94 -5.63 -11.26
CA ALA A 236 -11.73 -4.29 -11.80
C ALA A 236 -12.87 -3.34 -11.39
N ALA A 237 -14.13 -3.84 -11.35
CA ALA A 237 -15.26 -3.08 -10.88
C ALA A 237 -15.15 -2.74 -9.38
N ALA A 238 -14.61 -3.64 -8.56
CA ALA A 238 -14.36 -3.37 -7.15
C ALA A 238 -13.30 -2.27 -6.95
N GLU A 239 -12.19 -2.33 -7.70
CA GLU A 239 -11.16 -1.30 -7.67
C GLU A 239 -11.71 0.08 -8.11
N ALA A 240 -12.56 0.11 -9.15
CA ALA A 240 -13.23 1.33 -9.59
C ALA A 240 -14.17 1.88 -8.50
N ALA A 241 -14.98 1.01 -7.87
CA ALA A 241 -15.91 1.41 -6.84
C ALA A 241 -15.19 2.02 -5.62
N PHE A 242 -14.11 1.42 -5.14
CA PHE A 242 -13.35 1.96 -4.01
C PHE A 242 -12.61 3.24 -4.39
N SER A 243 -12.02 3.32 -5.58
CA SER A 243 -11.34 4.54 -6.04
C SER A 243 -12.32 5.73 -6.16
N LEU A 244 -13.54 5.49 -6.67
CA LEU A 244 -14.60 6.50 -6.69
C LEU A 244 -15.00 6.93 -5.27
N ALA A 245 -15.15 5.99 -4.35
CA ALA A 245 -15.53 6.27 -2.97
C ALA A 245 -14.52 7.18 -2.25
N GLU A 246 -13.22 6.97 -2.47
CA GLU A 246 -12.14 7.77 -1.86
C GLU A 246 -12.16 9.24 -2.29
N THR A 247 -12.83 9.57 -3.39
CA THR A 247 -12.95 10.96 -3.84
C THR A 247 -13.84 11.82 -2.94
N HIS A 248 -14.76 11.23 -2.21
CA HIS A 248 -15.82 11.91 -1.44
C HIS A 248 -16.64 12.89 -2.31
N ASP A 249 -16.73 12.62 -3.62
CA ASP A 249 -17.39 13.49 -4.60
C ASP A 249 -18.85 13.06 -4.79
N PRO A 250 -19.83 14.00 -4.78
CA PRO A 250 -21.23 13.67 -5.00
C PRO A 250 -21.51 13.02 -6.36
N ALA A 251 -20.74 13.35 -7.41
CA ALA A 251 -20.91 12.72 -8.73
C ALA A 251 -20.42 11.26 -8.70
N ALA A 252 -19.32 10.96 -7.99
CA ALA A 252 -18.85 9.60 -7.78
C ALA A 252 -19.87 8.78 -6.98
N LEU A 253 -20.45 9.35 -5.91
CA LEU A 253 -21.52 8.71 -5.15
C LEU A 253 -22.74 8.43 -6.05
N ALA A 254 -23.15 9.37 -6.90
CA ALA A 254 -24.27 9.18 -7.80
C ALA A 254 -24.05 7.99 -8.75
N ALA A 255 -22.84 7.85 -9.33
CA ALA A 255 -22.47 6.72 -10.18
C ALA A 255 -22.52 5.38 -9.41
N LEU A 256 -22.01 5.34 -8.17
CA LEU A 256 -22.09 4.14 -7.33
C LEU A 256 -23.53 3.74 -7.00
N ILE A 257 -24.39 4.71 -6.67
CA ILE A 257 -25.82 4.46 -6.40
C ILE A 257 -26.54 3.99 -7.66
N GLU A 258 -26.31 4.63 -8.79
CA GLU A 258 -26.89 4.22 -10.08
C GLU A 258 -26.53 2.77 -10.40
N ARG A 259 -25.25 2.43 -10.32
CA ARG A 259 -24.79 1.04 -10.56
C ARG A 259 -25.42 0.05 -9.58
N ARG A 260 -25.57 0.44 -8.31
CA ARG A 260 -26.22 -0.38 -7.29
C ARG A 260 -27.69 -0.64 -7.57
N GLN A 261 -28.40 0.36 -8.11
CA GLN A 261 -29.83 0.27 -8.48
C GLN A 261 -30.09 -0.56 -9.73
N LEU A 262 -29.15 -0.59 -10.68
CA LEU A 262 -29.24 -1.44 -11.87
C LEU A 262 -29.19 -2.94 -11.56
N GLY A 263 -28.82 -3.28 -10.33
CA GLY A 263 -28.70 -4.66 -9.85
C GLY A 263 -27.25 -5.14 -9.92
N ALA A 264 -26.88 -5.94 -8.95
CA ALA A 264 -25.59 -6.61 -8.84
C ALA A 264 -25.83 -7.99 -8.22
N ASP A 265 -24.94 -8.93 -8.48
CA ASP A 265 -24.88 -10.14 -7.69
C ASP A 265 -24.60 -9.83 -6.23
N THR A 266 -24.68 -10.86 -5.38
CA THR A 266 -24.54 -10.66 -3.91
C THR A 266 -23.19 -10.12 -3.53
N TRP A 267 -22.12 -10.54 -4.23
CA TRP A 267 -20.76 -10.10 -3.92
C TRP A 267 -20.54 -8.64 -4.32
N PHE A 268 -20.81 -8.29 -5.58
CA PHE A 268 -20.59 -6.92 -6.05
C PHE A 268 -21.56 -5.92 -5.42
N GLY A 269 -22.80 -6.36 -5.11
CA GLY A 269 -23.71 -5.56 -4.30
C GLY A 269 -23.14 -5.18 -2.94
N SER A 270 -22.46 -6.11 -2.27
CA SER A 270 -21.75 -5.83 -1.01
C SER A 270 -20.57 -4.86 -1.19
N VAL A 271 -19.80 -4.99 -2.27
CA VAL A 271 -18.72 -4.06 -2.61
C VAL A 271 -19.27 -2.64 -2.79
N LEU A 272 -20.36 -2.49 -3.55
CA LEU A 272 -21.00 -1.19 -3.78
C LEU A 272 -21.55 -0.58 -2.48
N ASP A 273 -22.18 -1.39 -1.61
CA ASP A 273 -22.67 -0.90 -0.31
C ASP A 273 -21.51 -0.37 0.55
N HIS A 274 -20.35 -1.07 0.58
CA HIS A 274 -19.15 -0.61 1.26
C HIS A 274 -18.57 0.68 0.63
N ALA A 275 -18.47 0.73 -0.69
CA ALA A 275 -18.00 1.92 -1.41
C ALA A 275 -18.89 3.13 -1.13
N ILE A 276 -20.23 2.96 -1.16
CA ILE A 276 -21.18 4.04 -0.85
C ILE A 276 -20.97 4.59 0.57
N VAL A 277 -20.80 3.74 1.58
CA VAL A 277 -20.51 4.19 2.96
C VAL A 277 -19.17 4.93 3.04
N LEU A 278 -18.16 4.44 2.34
CA LEU A 278 -16.81 5.02 2.35
C LEU A 278 -16.77 6.43 1.71
N THR A 279 -17.75 6.81 0.88
CA THR A 279 -17.87 8.20 0.41
C THR A 279 -18.04 9.19 1.55
N ARG A 280 -18.52 8.74 2.74
CA ARG A 280 -18.84 9.56 3.92
C ARG A 280 -19.88 10.68 3.67
N LEU A 281 -20.56 10.62 2.54
CA LEU A 281 -21.62 11.57 2.20
C LEU A 281 -22.93 11.15 2.86
N ARG A 282 -23.72 12.15 3.27
CA ARG A 282 -25.01 11.93 3.93
C ARG A 282 -25.98 11.17 3.03
N GLU A 283 -26.00 11.53 1.75
CA GLU A 283 -26.87 10.95 0.73
C GLU A 283 -26.59 9.44 0.54
N GLY A 284 -25.34 9.01 0.65
CA GLY A 284 -24.96 7.60 0.62
C GLY A 284 -25.52 6.84 1.82
N MET A 285 -25.42 7.42 3.02
CA MET A 285 -26.03 6.84 4.21
C MET A 285 -27.55 6.77 4.08
N ASP A 286 -28.21 7.84 3.63
CA ASP A 286 -29.66 7.88 3.42
C ASP A 286 -30.13 6.85 2.41
N PHE A 287 -29.35 6.63 1.33
CA PHE A 287 -29.60 5.57 0.35
C PHE A 287 -29.59 4.18 1.00
N LEU A 288 -28.54 3.85 1.75
CA LEU A 288 -28.40 2.52 2.39
C LEU A 288 -29.45 2.29 3.48
N LEU A 289 -29.84 3.32 4.24
CA LEU A 289 -30.97 3.23 5.16
C LEU A 289 -32.27 2.89 4.42
N GLY A 290 -32.46 3.48 3.23
CA GLY A 290 -33.58 3.13 2.35
C GLY A 290 -33.52 1.70 1.81
N VAL A 291 -32.34 1.16 1.54
CA VAL A 291 -32.15 -0.28 1.19
C VAL A 291 -32.58 -1.18 2.35
N ILE A 292 -32.16 -0.85 3.58
CA ILE A 292 -32.54 -1.62 4.78
C ILE A 292 -34.06 -1.68 4.96
N GLU A 293 -34.74 -0.58 4.66
CA GLU A 293 -36.22 -0.50 4.83
C GLU A 293 -37.00 -1.28 3.76
N ARG A 294 -36.52 -1.24 2.52
CA ARG A 294 -37.31 -1.69 1.36
C ARG A 294 -36.89 -3.02 0.78
N ASP A 295 -35.63 -3.45 0.99
CA ASP A 295 -35.10 -4.67 0.38
C ASP A 295 -34.55 -5.65 1.42
N VAL A 296 -35.41 -6.57 1.84
CA VAL A 296 -35.07 -7.60 2.85
C VAL A 296 -33.88 -8.47 2.44
N ARG A 297 -33.65 -8.67 1.13
CA ARG A 297 -32.55 -9.52 0.66
C ARG A 297 -31.20 -8.79 0.75
N GLN A 298 -31.21 -7.51 0.51
CA GLN A 298 -30.00 -6.68 0.46
C GLN A 298 -29.72 -5.97 1.80
N ALA A 299 -30.70 -5.83 2.67
CA ALA A 299 -30.55 -5.21 3.99
C ALA A 299 -29.37 -5.74 4.80
N PRO A 300 -29.06 -7.05 4.86
CA PRO A 300 -27.90 -7.54 5.61
C PRO A 300 -26.57 -6.98 5.11
N SER A 301 -26.38 -6.85 3.79
CA SER A 301 -25.19 -6.25 3.19
C SER A 301 -25.02 -4.77 3.57
N ALA A 302 -26.10 -3.98 3.44
CA ALA A 302 -26.09 -2.58 3.84
C ALA A 302 -25.82 -2.41 5.35
N LEU A 303 -26.38 -3.27 6.20
CA LEU A 303 -26.11 -3.28 7.65
C LEU A 303 -24.64 -3.58 7.95
N GLU A 304 -24.08 -4.58 7.29
CA GLU A 304 -22.66 -4.94 7.42
C GLU A 304 -21.76 -3.78 7.01
N ALA A 305 -22.00 -3.19 5.83
CA ALA A 305 -21.23 -2.07 5.31
C ALA A 305 -21.23 -0.88 6.29
N ILE A 306 -22.40 -0.47 6.79
CA ILE A 306 -22.50 0.64 7.75
C ILE A 306 -21.77 0.31 9.05
N SER A 307 -21.90 -0.92 9.57
CA SER A 307 -21.29 -1.32 10.84
C SER A 307 -19.76 -1.29 10.82
N ARG A 308 -19.15 -1.56 9.67
CA ARG A 308 -17.68 -1.54 9.49
C ARG A 308 -17.08 -0.13 9.50
N VAL A 309 -17.83 0.87 9.05
CA VAL A 309 -17.33 2.24 8.87
C VAL A 309 -17.81 3.16 9.99
N HIS A 310 -19.02 2.98 10.49
CA HIS A 310 -19.67 3.84 11.45
C HIS A 310 -20.23 3.08 12.66
N GLN A 311 -19.69 3.34 13.83
CA GLN A 311 -20.14 2.71 15.10
C GLN A 311 -20.66 3.72 16.13
N SER A 312 -20.93 4.97 15.73
CA SER A 312 -21.45 5.97 16.66
C SER A 312 -22.88 5.64 17.14
N ALA A 313 -23.21 6.09 18.34
CA ALA A 313 -24.56 5.91 18.89
C ALA A 313 -25.64 6.53 18.00
N GLU A 314 -25.35 7.68 17.38
CA GLU A 314 -26.24 8.37 16.46
C GLU A 314 -26.54 7.53 15.20
N VAL A 315 -25.50 6.98 14.55
CA VAL A 315 -25.69 6.11 13.39
C VAL A 315 -26.45 4.86 13.78
N ARG A 316 -26.12 4.24 14.92
CA ARG A 316 -26.86 3.08 15.43
C ARG A 316 -28.35 3.38 15.62
N ALA A 317 -28.71 4.54 16.16
CA ALA A 317 -30.10 4.95 16.34
C ALA A 317 -30.83 5.09 14.99
N ARG A 318 -30.22 5.76 14.01
CA ARG A 318 -30.77 5.91 12.66
C ARG A 318 -30.98 4.54 11.98
N VAL A 319 -30.00 3.63 12.07
CA VAL A 319 -30.11 2.26 11.54
C VAL A 319 -31.25 1.50 12.24
N ALA A 320 -31.36 1.60 13.58
CA ALA A 320 -32.42 0.93 14.33
C ALA A 320 -33.82 1.42 13.91
N GLU A 321 -33.98 2.73 13.63
CA GLU A 321 -35.23 3.26 13.10
C GLU A 321 -35.59 2.67 11.73
N SER A 322 -34.62 2.55 10.81
CA SER A 322 -34.85 1.95 9.50
C SER A 322 -35.17 0.46 9.60
N VAL A 323 -34.51 -0.28 10.50
CA VAL A 323 -34.83 -1.69 10.81
C VAL A 323 -36.26 -1.82 11.34
N ALA A 324 -36.68 -0.92 12.24
CA ALA A 324 -38.04 -0.94 12.77
C ALA A 324 -39.09 -0.67 11.67
N ARG A 325 -38.78 0.22 10.72
CA ARG A 325 -39.66 0.50 9.57
C ARG A 325 -39.75 -0.68 8.58
N ALA A 326 -38.69 -1.45 8.42
CA ALA A 326 -38.66 -2.66 7.58
C ALA A 326 -39.65 -3.73 8.06
N LYS A 327 -40.00 -3.79 9.34
CA LYS A 327 -40.93 -4.74 9.96
C LYS A 327 -40.65 -6.20 9.58
N ASN A 328 -39.38 -6.58 9.49
CA ASN A 328 -38.97 -7.91 9.04
C ASN A 328 -38.00 -8.52 10.03
N GLU A 329 -38.27 -9.77 10.45
CA GLU A 329 -37.49 -10.49 11.45
C GLU A 329 -36.06 -10.78 10.99
N ARG A 330 -35.85 -11.11 9.70
CA ARG A 330 -34.52 -11.36 9.10
C ARG A 330 -33.65 -10.12 9.17
N VAL A 331 -34.19 -8.95 8.89
CA VAL A 331 -33.49 -7.66 8.98
C VAL A 331 -33.15 -7.34 10.43
N THR A 332 -34.09 -7.59 11.36
CA THR A 332 -33.86 -7.41 12.80
C THR A 332 -32.75 -8.32 13.31
N LEU A 333 -32.73 -9.59 12.86
CA LEU A 333 -31.66 -10.53 13.24
C LEU A 333 -30.30 -10.08 12.72
N ALA A 334 -30.21 -9.65 11.46
CA ALA A 334 -28.98 -9.11 10.88
C ALA A 334 -28.51 -7.86 11.63
N PHE A 335 -29.42 -6.96 12.02
CA PHE A 335 -29.07 -5.79 12.82
C PHE A 335 -28.43 -6.18 14.16
N ARG A 336 -29.00 -7.16 14.89
CA ARG A 336 -28.41 -7.65 16.15
C ARG A 336 -27.03 -8.25 15.97
N GLN A 337 -26.79 -8.89 14.82
CA GLN A 337 -25.49 -9.48 14.48
C GLN A 337 -24.41 -8.39 14.25
N PHE A 338 -24.71 -7.37 13.45
CA PHE A 338 -23.74 -6.36 13.06
C PHE A 338 -23.64 -5.17 14.04
N PHE A 339 -24.69 -4.95 14.83
CA PHE A 339 -24.76 -3.92 15.87
C PHE A 339 -25.08 -4.55 17.22
N PRO A 340 -24.20 -5.37 17.81
CA PRO A 340 -24.44 -6.01 19.10
C PRO A 340 -24.66 -4.93 20.19
N GLU A 341 -25.52 -5.23 21.16
CA GLU A 341 -25.66 -4.37 22.34
C GLU A 341 -24.35 -4.37 23.11
N SER A 342 -23.82 -3.19 23.42
CA SER A 342 -22.63 -3.09 24.27
C SER A 342 -22.96 -3.73 25.62
N ALA A 343 -22.20 -4.77 26.03
CA ALA A 343 -22.35 -5.34 27.34
C ALA A 343 -22.24 -4.23 28.39
N PRO A 344 -23.18 -4.13 29.36
CA PRO A 344 -23.09 -3.12 30.40
C PRO A 344 -21.83 -3.39 31.23
N GLY A 345 -20.77 -2.57 31.04
CA GLY A 345 -19.60 -2.63 31.92
C GLY A 345 -18.21 -2.71 31.27
N SER A 346 -17.96 -2.19 30.08
CA SER A 346 -16.57 -1.91 29.68
C SER A 346 -16.26 -0.42 29.78
N PRO A 347 -15.34 0.00 30.65
CA PRO A 347 -14.95 1.41 30.71
C PRO A 347 -14.28 1.82 29.40
N ALA A 348 -14.76 2.93 28.83
CA ALA A 348 -14.16 3.60 27.69
C ALA A 348 -12.66 3.79 27.96
N SER A 349 -11.80 3.10 27.23
CA SER A 349 -10.37 3.39 27.23
C SER A 349 -10.15 4.73 26.54
N HIS A 350 -10.23 5.82 27.31
CA HIS A 350 -9.58 7.07 26.95
C HIS A 350 -8.09 6.80 26.77
N LYS A 351 -7.61 6.66 25.55
CA LYS A 351 -6.23 6.98 25.20
C LYS A 351 -6.25 8.24 24.34
N ALA A 352 -6.30 9.37 25.04
CA ALA A 352 -5.72 10.61 24.57
C ALA A 352 -4.18 10.46 24.73
N LYS A 353 -3.44 10.54 23.63
CA LYS A 353 -2.25 11.36 23.45
C LYS A 353 -1.65 11.07 22.10
#